data_b25dfc553ec5d4542d18c8082f117f7f
#
_entry.id   b25dfc553ec5d4542d18c8082f117f7f
#
_cell.length_a   1.000
_cell.length_b   1.000
_cell.length_c   1.000
_cell.angle_alpha   90.00
_cell.angle_beta   90.00
_cell.angle_gamma   90.00
#
_symmetry.space_group_name_H-M   'P 1'
#
loop_
_entity.id
_entity.type
_entity.pdbx_description
1 polymer ?
#
loop_
_entity_poly.entity_id
_entity_poly.type
_entity_poly.pdbx_seq_one_letter_code
_entity_poly.pdbx_strand_id
1 'polypeptide(L)'
;FTAGRGDATPEMTDAESFEPLEPVHDGYRNWVKKDYAVQPEELMLDRTQLMGLTAHEMTALVGGLRVIGANHGGSQHGVFTERVGALTTDFFVTLTDMAYTWKPASKRHYEIIERTTGKVKYTASRVDLVFGSNSILRAYAEVYAQDDNREKFVRDFARAWVKVMDADRMG
;
A
#
# COMPACT_ATOMS: atom_id res chain seq x y z
N PHE A 1 -14.72 -9.05 -20.77
CA PHE A 1 -14.59 -7.74 -20.12
C PHE A 1 -15.95 -7.26 -19.67
N THR A 2 -16.06 -6.87 -18.42
CA THR A 2 -17.26 -6.22 -17.88
C THR A 2 -16.86 -4.83 -17.38
N ALA A 3 -17.48 -3.79 -17.93
CA ALA A 3 -17.18 -2.42 -17.56
C ALA A 3 -17.60 -2.13 -16.10
N GLY A 4 -16.83 -1.31 -15.41
CA GLY A 4 -17.20 -0.73 -14.13
C GLY A 4 -18.17 0.45 -14.28
N ARG A 5 -18.19 1.34 -13.29
CA ARG A 5 -18.91 2.61 -13.38
C ARG A 5 -18.31 3.52 -14.43
N GLY A 6 -19.14 4.39 -15.00
CA GLY A 6 -18.62 5.53 -15.75
C GLY A 6 -17.98 6.58 -14.84
N ASP A 7 -17.09 7.38 -15.40
CA ASP A 7 -16.49 8.50 -14.67
C ASP A 7 -17.55 9.57 -14.38
N ALA A 8 -17.44 10.19 -13.20
CA ALA A 8 -18.26 11.36 -12.86
C ALA A 8 -17.75 12.58 -13.65
N THR A 9 -18.69 13.41 -14.13
CA THR A 9 -18.33 14.72 -14.67
C THR A 9 -18.17 15.76 -13.56
N PRO A 10 -17.48 16.88 -13.80
CA PRO A 10 -17.37 17.96 -12.82
C PRO A 10 -18.73 18.43 -12.27
N GLU A 11 -19.76 18.46 -13.13
CA GLU A 11 -21.12 18.88 -12.75
C GLU A 11 -21.82 17.88 -11.83
N MET A 12 -21.39 16.59 -11.85
CA MET A 12 -21.90 15.53 -10.98
C MET A 12 -21.15 15.47 -9.65
N THR A 13 -20.08 16.27 -9.50
CA THR A 13 -19.17 16.24 -8.35
C THR A 13 -19.20 17.58 -7.64
N ASP A 14 -19.59 17.59 -6.37
CA ASP A 14 -19.46 18.74 -5.48
C ASP A 14 -18.01 18.80 -4.93
N ALA A 15 -17.07 19.18 -5.78
CA ALA A 15 -15.65 19.16 -5.47
C ALA A 15 -15.29 20.08 -4.28
N GLU A 16 -15.92 21.27 -4.21
CA GLU A 16 -15.65 22.26 -3.16
C GLU A 16 -16.03 21.73 -1.77
N SER A 17 -17.18 21.10 -1.64
CA SER A 17 -17.64 20.51 -0.37
C SER A 17 -16.80 19.30 0.05
N PHE A 18 -16.24 18.57 -0.90
CA PHE A 18 -15.44 17.36 -0.62
C PHE A 18 -13.93 17.62 -0.48
N GLU A 19 -13.43 18.81 -0.84
CA GLU A 19 -12.01 19.17 -0.69
C GLU A 19 -11.43 18.87 0.70
N PRO A 20 -12.12 19.19 1.83
CA PRO A 20 -11.62 18.87 3.16
C PRO A 20 -11.41 17.38 3.43
N LEU A 21 -12.01 16.51 2.63
CA LEU A 21 -11.92 15.05 2.74
C LEU A 21 -10.84 14.44 1.85
N GLU A 22 -10.15 15.25 1.05
CA GLU A 22 -9.10 14.78 0.16
C GLU A 22 -7.99 14.04 0.92
N PRO A 23 -7.41 13.00 0.34
CA PRO A 23 -6.31 12.26 0.95
C PRO A 23 -5.11 13.16 1.21
N VAL A 24 -4.50 13.03 2.39
CA VAL A 24 -3.32 13.83 2.77
C VAL A 24 -2.11 12.95 3.02
N HIS A 25 -2.33 11.75 3.52
CA HIS A 25 -1.26 10.83 3.88
C HIS A 25 -1.76 9.40 3.75
N ASP A 26 -1.03 8.58 3.00
CA ASP A 26 -1.41 7.19 2.69
C ASP A 26 -2.86 7.01 2.17
N GLY A 27 -3.46 8.04 1.61
CA GLY A 27 -4.81 7.98 1.07
C GLY A 27 -5.94 7.94 2.11
N TYR A 28 -5.68 8.27 3.37
CA TYR A 28 -6.67 8.21 4.45
C TYR A 28 -7.39 9.53 4.70
N ARG A 29 -7.56 10.37 3.66
CA ARG A 29 -8.23 11.65 3.73
C ARG A 29 -7.58 12.54 4.81
N ASN A 30 -8.37 13.31 5.55
CA ASN A 30 -7.85 14.15 6.63
C ASN A 30 -7.67 13.42 7.98
N TRP A 31 -7.96 12.13 8.07
CA TRP A 31 -7.88 11.36 9.32
C TRP A 31 -6.48 11.33 9.94
N VAL A 32 -5.44 11.43 9.12
CA VAL A 32 -4.05 11.50 9.57
C VAL A 32 -3.41 12.88 9.38
N LYS A 33 -4.17 13.88 9.02
CA LYS A 33 -3.72 15.27 8.83
C LYS A 33 -3.23 15.91 10.13
N LYS A 34 -3.86 15.54 11.26
CA LYS A 34 -3.52 15.97 12.61
C LYS A 34 -3.07 14.77 13.45
N ASP A 35 -2.65 15.01 14.67
CA ASP A 35 -2.34 13.96 15.64
C ASP A 35 -3.61 13.33 16.22
N TYR A 36 -4.33 12.58 15.39
CA TYR A 36 -5.45 11.77 15.85
C TYR A 36 -4.96 10.54 16.61
N ALA A 37 -5.81 9.99 17.47
CA ALA A 37 -5.53 8.76 18.20
C ALA A 37 -5.45 7.53 17.28
N VAL A 38 -6.17 7.56 16.15
CA VAL A 38 -6.20 6.46 15.18
C VAL A 38 -4.92 6.42 14.36
N GLN A 39 -4.33 5.25 14.29
CA GLN A 39 -3.08 5.04 13.55
C GLN A 39 -3.37 4.65 12.08
N PRO A 40 -2.46 4.98 11.12
CA PRO A 40 -2.64 4.63 9.71
C PRO A 40 -2.87 3.14 9.46
N GLU A 41 -2.22 2.26 10.19
CA GLU A 41 -2.40 0.81 10.08
C GLU A 41 -3.80 0.35 10.52
N GLU A 42 -4.43 1.02 11.48
CA GLU A 42 -5.81 0.74 11.90
C GLU A 42 -6.79 1.21 10.82
N LEU A 43 -6.55 2.36 10.21
CA LEU A 43 -7.33 2.85 9.08
C LEU A 43 -7.21 1.94 7.85
N MET A 44 -6.04 1.36 7.62
CA MET A 44 -5.85 0.37 6.55
C MET A 44 -6.71 -0.88 6.81
N LEU A 45 -6.75 -1.38 8.03
CA LEU A 45 -7.60 -2.53 8.40
C LEU A 45 -9.10 -2.20 8.24
N ASP A 46 -9.52 -1.02 8.64
CA ASP A 46 -10.90 -0.54 8.47
C ASP A 46 -11.29 -0.52 6.97
N ARG A 47 -10.44 0.03 6.10
CA ARG A 47 -10.67 0.02 4.66
C ARG A 47 -10.67 -1.38 4.06
N THR A 48 -9.80 -2.24 4.55
CA THR A 48 -9.73 -3.65 4.16
C THR A 48 -11.06 -4.36 4.46
N GLN A 49 -11.60 -4.16 5.66
CA GLN A 49 -12.88 -4.74 6.07
C GLN A 49 -14.04 -4.16 5.25
N LEU A 50 -14.07 -2.84 5.05
CA LEU A 50 -15.10 -2.17 4.26
C LEU A 50 -15.18 -2.70 2.82
N MET A 51 -14.04 -3.01 2.21
CA MET A 51 -13.95 -3.59 0.87
C MET A 51 -14.09 -5.12 0.86
N GLY A 52 -14.29 -5.76 2.00
CA GLY A 52 -14.42 -7.20 2.12
C GLY A 52 -13.13 -7.98 1.79
N LEU A 53 -11.97 -7.35 1.90
CA LEU A 53 -10.69 -7.98 1.63
C LEU A 53 -10.21 -8.82 2.82
N THR A 54 -9.55 -9.93 2.51
CA THR A 54 -8.78 -10.69 3.50
C THR A 54 -7.42 -10.05 3.75
N ALA A 55 -6.76 -10.42 4.84
CA ALA A 55 -5.39 -9.97 5.12
C ALA A 55 -4.40 -10.34 4.01
N HIS A 56 -4.59 -11.50 3.38
CA HIS A 56 -3.81 -11.94 2.23
C HIS A 56 -4.03 -11.03 0.99
N GLU A 57 -5.28 -10.74 0.65
CA GLU A 57 -5.63 -9.84 -0.47
C GLU A 57 -5.11 -8.42 -0.22
N MET A 58 -5.25 -7.90 1.00
CA MET A 58 -4.69 -6.62 1.40
C MET A 58 -3.17 -6.58 1.23
N THR A 59 -2.47 -7.62 1.65
CA THR A 59 -1.00 -7.72 1.51
C THR A 59 -0.59 -7.66 0.04
N ALA A 60 -1.23 -8.45 -0.82
CA ALA A 60 -0.97 -8.44 -2.25
C ALA A 60 -1.22 -7.07 -2.89
N LEU A 61 -2.34 -6.42 -2.53
CA LEU A 61 -2.70 -5.10 -3.06
C LEU A 61 -1.72 -4.02 -2.64
N VAL A 62 -1.40 -3.90 -1.35
CA VAL A 62 -0.48 -2.85 -0.88
C VAL A 62 0.89 -3.03 -1.53
N GLY A 63 1.46 -4.22 -1.51
CA GLY A 63 2.76 -4.47 -2.12
C GLY A 63 2.79 -4.19 -3.62
N GLY A 64 1.74 -4.56 -4.34
CA GLY A 64 1.62 -4.31 -5.78
C GLY A 64 1.43 -2.83 -6.12
N LEU A 65 0.54 -2.13 -5.41
CA LEU A 65 0.33 -0.69 -5.60
C LEU A 65 1.59 0.12 -5.32
N ARG A 66 2.39 -0.28 -4.33
CA ARG A 66 3.67 0.37 -4.01
C ARG A 66 4.67 0.23 -5.16
N VAL A 67 4.89 -0.96 -5.69
CA VAL A 67 5.88 -1.17 -6.76
C VAL A 67 5.48 -0.55 -8.10
N ILE A 68 4.19 -0.41 -8.37
CA ILE A 68 3.74 0.33 -9.56
C ILE A 68 3.72 1.85 -9.37
N GLY A 69 3.99 2.35 -8.16
CA GLY A 69 4.04 3.78 -7.85
C GLY A 69 2.67 4.44 -7.73
N ALA A 70 1.62 3.68 -7.44
CA ALA A 70 0.25 4.18 -7.30
C ALA A 70 0.01 4.84 -5.92
N ASN A 71 0.89 5.74 -5.52
CA ASN A 71 0.80 6.46 -4.26
C ASN A 71 0.13 7.82 -4.45
N HIS A 72 -0.65 8.25 -3.45
CA HIS A 72 -1.23 9.58 -3.44
C HIS A 72 -0.14 10.66 -3.54
N GLY A 73 -0.37 11.66 -4.39
CA GLY A 73 0.53 12.80 -4.56
C GLY A 73 1.93 12.46 -5.09
N GLY A 74 2.12 11.28 -5.68
CA GLY A 74 3.43 10.85 -6.19
C GLY A 74 4.45 10.51 -5.09
N SER A 75 3.98 10.25 -3.87
CA SER A 75 4.84 9.86 -2.73
C SER A 75 5.68 8.64 -3.06
N GLN A 76 6.93 8.64 -2.59
CA GLN A 76 7.87 7.52 -2.77
C GLN A 76 7.92 6.58 -1.56
N HIS A 77 7.08 6.80 -0.54
CA HIS A 77 7.04 5.92 0.62
C HIS A 77 6.54 4.53 0.26
N GLY A 78 7.29 3.52 0.63
CA GLY A 78 6.96 2.12 0.33
C GLY A 78 7.31 1.65 -1.09
N VAL A 79 7.83 2.52 -1.95
CA VAL A 79 8.25 2.17 -3.31
C VAL A 79 9.63 1.50 -3.26
N PHE A 80 9.64 0.22 -2.88
CA PHE A 80 10.87 -0.56 -2.63
C PHE A 80 11.36 -1.28 -3.88
N THR A 81 11.47 -0.56 -4.99
CA THR A 81 11.89 -1.14 -6.26
C THR A 81 12.67 -0.13 -7.11
N GLU A 82 13.60 -0.63 -7.91
CA GLU A 82 14.27 0.15 -8.95
C GLU A 82 13.47 0.14 -10.28
N ARG A 83 12.41 -0.65 -10.36
CA ARG A 83 11.58 -0.88 -11.56
C ARG A 83 10.16 -0.38 -11.35
N VAL A 84 10.03 0.89 -10.95
CA VAL A 84 8.70 1.49 -10.70
C VAL A 84 7.80 1.37 -11.92
N GLY A 85 6.56 0.98 -11.71
CA GLY A 85 5.59 0.72 -12.78
C GLY A 85 5.50 -0.74 -13.22
N ALA A 86 6.44 -1.59 -12.79
CA ALA A 86 6.38 -3.03 -13.03
C ALA A 86 5.78 -3.75 -11.80
N LEU A 87 4.80 -4.61 -12.02
CA LEU A 87 4.19 -5.41 -10.96
C LEU A 87 5.13 -6.56 -10.57
N THR A 88 5.98 -6.31 -9.58
CA THR A 88 7.00 -7.23 -9.10
C THR A 88 6.82 -7.54 -7.61
N THR A 89 7.54 -8.53 -7.10
CA THR A 89 7.57 -8.87 -5.67
C THR A 89 8.59 -8.05 -4.87
N ASP A 90 9.20 -7.04 -5.47
CA ASP A 90 10.30 -6.27 -4.90
C ASP A 90 9.97 -5.62 -3.54
N PHE A 91 8.71 -5.20 -3.34
CA PHE A 91 8.25 -4.71 -2.04
C PHE A 91 8.51 -5.72 -0.92
N PHE A 92 8.11 -6.97 -1.14
CA PHE A 92 8.25 -8.03 -0.15
C PHE A 92 9.69 -8.49 0.02
N VAL A 93 10.44 -8.58 -1.08
CA VAL A 93 11.86 -8.93 -1.04
C VAL A 93 12.61 -7.91 -0.17
N THR A 94 12.46 -6.62 -0.44
CA THR A 94 13.14 -5.56 0.34
C THR A 94 12.66 -5.53 1.79
N LEU A 95 11.35 -5.70 2.02
CA LEU A 95 10.76 -5.68 3.35
C LEU A 95 11.32 -6.78 4.27
N THR A 96 11.61 -7.95 3.72
CA THR A 96 12.09 -9.12 4.47
C THR A 96 13.60 -9.31 4.44
N ASP A 97 14.31 -8.51 3.64
CA ASP A 97 15.77 -8.61 3.48
C ASP A 97 16.53 -8.09 4.71
N MET A 98 17.34 -8.95 5.28
CA MET A 98 18.19 -8.63 6.44
C MET A 98 19.36 -7.69 6.11
N ALA A 99 19.62 -7.39 4.83
CA ALA A 99 20.58 -6.38 4.42
C ALA A 99 20.15 -4.95 4.81
N TYR A 100 18.87 -4.76 5.10
CA TYR A 100 18.31 -3.47 5.50
C TYR A 100 17.96 -3.39 6.99
N THR A 101 17.92 -2.17 7.49
CA THR A 101 17.37 -1.84 8.80
C THR A 101 16.47 -0.62 8.70
N TRP A 102 15.51 -0.53 9.60
CA TRP A 102 14.51 0.53 9.62
C TRP A 102 14.80 1.51 10.74
N LYS A 103 14.80 2.80 10.42
CA LYS A 103 15.03 3.88 11.38
C LYS A 103 13.88 4.89 11.31
N PRO A 104 13.28 5.26 12.45
CA PRO A 104 12.31 6.33 12.47
C PRO A 104 12.93 7.65 11.98
N ALA A 105 12.34 8.26 10.96
CA ALA A 105 12.71 9.58 10.45
C ALA A 105 11.76 10.66 11.03
N SER A 106 10.51 10.29 11.29
CA SER A 106 9.51 11.12 11.94
C SER A 106 8.49 10.24 12.66
N LYS A 107 7.44 10.85 13.21
CA LYS A 107 6.33 10.11 13.86
C LYS A 107 5.63 9.11 12.93
N ARG A 108 5.64 9.36 11.61
CA ARG A 108 4.88 8.58 10.61
C ARG A 108 5.72 7.97 9.51
N HIS A 109 6.98 8.38 9.40
CA HIS A 109 7.88 7.95 8.32
C HIS A 109 9.12 7.27 8.87
N TYR A 110 9.64 6.36 8.05
CA TYR A 110 10.83 5.58 8.32
C TYR A 110 11.80 5.67 7.14
N GLU A 111 13.09 5.56 7.45
CA GLU A 111 14.16 5.36 6.48
C GLU A 111 14.56 3.88 6.47
N ILE A 112 14.72 3.32 5.29
CA ILE A 112 15.26 1.98 5.05
C ILE A 112 16.73 2.15 4.73
N ILE A 113 17.58 1.69 5.62
CA ILE A 113 19.02 1.91 5.59
C ILE A 113 19.72 0.59 5.26
N GLU A 114 20.61 0.63 4.27
CA GLU A 114 21.50 -0.49 3.95
C GLU A 114 22.53 -0.66 5.08
N ARG A 115 22.59 -1.84 5.71
CA ARG A 115 23.45 -2.09 6.88
C ARG A 115 24.92 -1.95 6.60
N THR A 116 25.37 -2.31 5.40
CA THR A 116 26.78 -2.30 5.01
C THR A 116 27.31 -0.90 4.78
N THR A 117 26.51 -0.02 4.19
CA THR A 117 26.94 1.32 3.79
C THR A 117 26.44 2.42 4.72
N GLY A 118 25.40 2.14 5.51
CA GLY A 118 24.71 3.14 6.33
C GLY A 118 23.89 4.16 5.51
N LYS A 119 23.73 3.94 4.21
CA LYS A 119 23.01 4.84 3.33
C LYS A 119 21.50 4.55 3.35
N VAL A 120 20.70 5.62 3.29
CA VAL A 120 19.25 5.51 3.09
C VAL A 120 19.02 5.04 1.66
N LYS A 121 18.30 3.91 1.52
CA LYS A 121 17.97 3.33 0.23
C LYS A 121 16.53 3.69 -0.18
N TYR A 122 15.59 3.59 0.76
CA TYR A 122 14.18 3.87 0.55
C TYR A 122 13.59 4.60 1.75
N THR A 123 12.38 5.12 1.58
CA THR A 123 11.56 5.64 2.67
C THR A 123 10.25 4.87 2.76
N ALA A 124 9.65 4.84 3.94
CA ALA A 124 8.45 4.08 4.21
C ALA A 124 7.51 4.82 5.17
N SER A 125 6.26 4.44 5.16
CA SER A 125 5.29 4.83 6.16
C SER A 125 5.06 3.73 7.20
N ARG A 126 4.29 4.03 8.24
CA ARG A 126 3.87 3.03 9.24
C ARG A 126 3.08 1.88 8.61
N VAL A 127 2.30 2.17 7.57
CA VAL A 127 1.53 1.15 6.83
C VAL A 127 2.46 0.10 6.22
N ASP A 128 3.60 0.53 5.66
CA ASP A 128 4.57 -0.41 5.09
C ASP A 128 5.24 -1.26 6.15
N LEU A 129 5.61 -0.64 7.29
CA LEU A 129 6.30 -1.31 8.38
C LEU A 129 5.48 -2.47 8.97
N VAL A 130 4.16 -2.35 9.03
CA VAL A 130 3.30 -3.37 9.63
C VAL A 130 3.36 -4.72 8.91
N PHE A 131 3.60 -4.71 7.58
CA PHE A 131 3.79 -5.95 6.80
C PHE A 131 5.08 -6.69 7.14
N GLY A 132 6.05 -6.02 7.75
CA GLY A 132 7.28 -6.64 8.24
C GLY A 132 7.27 -6.96 9.74
N SER A 133 6.38 -6.33 10.52
CA SER A 133 6.36 -6.42 11.99
C SER A 133 5.21 -7.21 12.56
N ASN A 134 4.05 -7.25 11.89
CA ASN A 134 2.93 -8.10 12.29
C ASN A 134 3.18 -9.55 11.84
N SER A 135 3.07 -10.53 12.73
CA SER A 135 3.42 -11.92 12.46
C SER A 135 2.63 -12.56 11.31
N ILE A 136 1.34 -12.24 11.20
CA ILE A 136 0.47 -12.79 10.14
C ILE A 136 0.81 -12.15 8.79
N LEU A 137 0.89 -10.82 8.75
CA LEU A 137 1.18 -10.08 7.51
C LEU A 137 2.60 -10.38 7.02
N ARG A 138 3.55 -10.52 7.94
CA ARG A 138 4.92 -10.91 7.60
C ARG A 138 4.98 -12.30 6.99
N ALA A 139 4.19 -13.25 7.46
CA ALA A 139 4.14 -14.58 6.86
C ALA A 139 3.71 -14.53 5.39
N TYR A 140 2.71 -13.70 5.04
CA TYR A 140 2.33 -13.48 3.64
C TYR A 140 3.44 -12.78 2.85
N ALA A 141 4.09 -11.78 3.43
CA ALA A 141 5.21 -11.08 2.80
C ALA A 141 6.37 -12.03 2.48
N GLU A 142 6.71 -12.93 3.40
CA GLU A 142 7.77 -13.94 3.21
C GLU A 142 7.42 -14.94 2.10
N VAL A 143 6.14 -15.33 1.95
CA VAL A 143 5.70 -16.18 0.84
C VAL A 143 5.90 -15.46 -0.50
N TYR A 144 5.53 -14.19 -0.60
CA TYR A 144 5.69 -13.43 -1.85
C TYR A 144 7.14 -13.03 -2.14
N ALA A 145 8.00 -12.99 -1.13
CA ALA A 145 9.44 -12.72 -1.31
C ALA A 145 10.20 -13.89 -1.94
N GLN A 146 9.61 -15.09 -1.99
CA GLN A 146 10.23 -16.27 -2.61
C GLN A 146 10.22 -16.17 -4.13
N ASP A 147 11.32 -16.55 -4.77
CA ASP A 147 11.52 -16.39 -6.21
C ASP A 147 10.51 -17.16 -7.09
N ASP A 148 10.02 -18.27 -6.62
CA ASP A 148 9.05 -19.13 -7.33
C ASP A 148 7.59 -18.66 -7.18
N ASN A 149 7.34 -17.64 -6.37
CA ASN A 149 5.99 -17.11 -6.11
C ASN A 149 5.62 -15.85 -6.91
N ARG A 150 6.42 -15.45 -7.90
CA ARG A 150 6.15 -14.25 -8.72
C ARG A 150 4.82 -14.34 -9.46
N GLU A 151 4.56 -15.45 -10.13
CA GLU A 151 3.29 -15.63 -10.85
C GLU A 151 2.10 -15.72 -9.90
N LYS A 152 2.28 -16.36 -8.74
CA LYS A 152 1.27 -16.40 -7.68
C LYS A 152 0.91 -14.99 -7.23
N PHE A 153 1.90 -14.17 -6.96
CA PHE A 153 1.70 -12.78 -6.55
C PHE A 153 0.90 -11.99 -7.58
N VAL A 154 1.27 -12.06 -8.86
CA VAL A 154 0.57 -11.35 -9.93
C VAL A 154 -0.91 -11.77 -10.01
N ARG A 155 -1.19 -13.07 -9.91
CA ARG A 155 -2.57 -13.57 -9.91
C ARG A 155 -3.35 -13.11 -8.69
N ASP A 156 -2.74 -13.14 -7.51
CA ASP A 156 -3.39 -12.73 -6.26
C ASP A 156 -3.66 -11.22 -6.25
N PHE A 157 -2.71 -10.41 -6.73
CA PHE A 157 -2.91 -8.98 -6.93
C PHE A 157 -4.06 -8.69 -7.88
N ALA A 158 -4.07 -9.32 -9.06
CA ALA A 158 -5.12 -9.09 -10.06
C ALA A 158 -6.51 -9.46 -9.52
N ARG A 159 -6.65 -10.57 -8.81
CA ARG A 159 -7.91 -10.99 -8.18
C ARG A 159 -8.38 -9.99 -7.11
N ALA A 160 -7.48 -9.57 -6.24
CA ALA A 160 -7.79 -8.60 -5.20
C ALA A 160 -8.14 -7.22 -5.80
N TRP A 161 -7.45 -6.81 -6.87
CA TRP A 161 -7.76 -5.58 -7.60
C TRP A 161 -9.15 -5.63 -8.22
N VAL A 162 -9.49 -6.69 -8.93
CA VAL A 162 -10.83 -6.88 -9.51
C VAL A 162 -11.90 -6.84 -8.41
N LYS A 163 -11.67 -7.50 -7.29
CA LYS A 163 -12.60 -7.48 -6.16
C LYS A 163 -12.86 -6.07 -5.63
N VAL A 164 -11.83 -5.24 -5.54
CA VAL A 164 -11.98 -3.82 -5.14
C VAL A 164 -12.75 -3.03 -6.21
N MET A 165 -12.41 -3.23 -7.48
CA MET A 165 -13.08 -2.52 -8.58
C MET A 165 -14.56 -2.91 -8.73
N ASP A 166 -14.92 -4.12 -8.34
CA ASP A 166 -16.29 -4.61 -8.40
C ASP A 166 -17.09 -4.32 -7.10
N ALA A 167 -16.45 -3.86 -6.03
CA ALA A 167 -17.08 -3.71 -4.72
C ALA A 167 -18.26 -2.72 -4.70
N ASP A 168 -18.28 -1.73 -5.58
CA ASP A 168 -19.33 -0.73 -5.71
C ASP A 168 -20.15 -0.90 -7.00
N ARG A 169 -19.99 -2.04 -7.67
CA ARG A 169 -20.75 -2.38 -8.86
C ARG A 169 -22.16 -2.78 -8.48
N MET A 170 -23.11 -1.99 -8.88
CA MET A 170 -24.53 -2.38 -8.82
C MET A 170 -24.82 -3.28 -10.02
N GLY A 171 -25.07 -4.56 -9.74
CA GLY A 171 -25.33 -5.61 -10.72
C GLY A 171 -26.60 -5.41 -11.51
#